data_10d97556bffe80f108f69e1900bbc589
#
_entry.id   10d97556bffe80f108f69e1900bbc589
#
_cell.length_a   1.000
_cell.length_b   1.000
_cell.length_c   1.000
_cell.angle_alpha   90.00
_cell.angle_beta   90.00
_cell.angle_gamma   90.00
#
_symmetry.space_group_name_H-M   'P 1'
#
loop_
_entity.id
_entity.type
_entity.pdbx_description
1 polymer ?
#
loop_
_entity_poly.entity_id
_entity_poly.type
_entity_poly.pdbx_seq_one_letter_code
_entity_poly.pdbx_strand_id
1 'polypeptide(L)'
;MYVVIRKFSAMRSVPEAARRAESGMGQILKQSPGFVAYYVFDGGNGVGGSVTLFEDRGKANAANEKALAWIRGSLIDLIERRSRDNRR
;
A
#
# COMPACT_ATOMS: atom_id res chain seq x y z
N MET A 1 -4.41 11.03 -15.60
CA MET A 1 -4.49 10.57 -14.21
C MET A 1 -4.35 9.06 -14.16
N TYR A 2 -3.49 8.56 -13.29
CA TYR A 2 -3.24 7.13 -13.18
C TYR A 2 -3.57 6.68 -11.76
N VAL A 3 -4.28 5.55 -11.63
CA VAL A 3 -4.75 5.03 -10.34
C VAL A 3 -3.98 3.75 -10.00
N VAL A 4 -3.47 3.67 -8.77
CA VAL A 4 -2.85 2.45 -8.25
C VAL A 4 -3.70 1.96 -7.09
N ILE A 5 -4.17 0.73 -7.17
CA ILE A 5 -4.97 0.12 -6.11
C ILE A 5 -4.20 -1.05 -5.54
N ARG A 6 -4.03 -1.05 -4.22
CA ARG A 6 -3.44 -2.17 -3.49
C ARG A 6 -4.49 -2.74 -2.58
N LYS A 7 -4.59 -4.06 -2.60
CA LYS A 7 -5.56 -4.75 -1.75
C LYS A 7 -4.86 -5.90 -1.05
N PHE A 8 -5.10 -6.01 0.23
CA PHE A 8 -4.57 -7.10 1.04
C PHE A 8 -5.72 -7.84 1.70
N SER A 9 -5.58 -9.15 1.80
CA SER A 9 -6.56 -9.98 2.50
C SER A 9 -5.85 -10.71 3.64
N ALA A 10 -6.63 -11.21 4.57
CA ALA A 10 -6.13 -11.97 5.72
C ALA A 10 -5.11 -11.17 6.55
N MET A 11 -5.33 -9.87 6.66
CA MET A 11 -4.51 -9.03 7.52
C MET A 11 -4.89 -9.24 8.97
N ARG A 12 -3.90 -9.23 9.85
CA ARG A 12 -4.16 -9.37 11.28
C ARG A 12 -4.85 -8.15 11.86
N SER A 13 -4.46 -6.96 11.40
CA SER A 13 -5.04 -5.73 11.89
C SER A 13 -5.00 -4.68 10.82
N VAL A 14 -6.16 -4.43 10.19
CA VAL A 14 -6.27 -3.37 9.20
C VAL A 14 -6.08 -1.99 9.83
N PRO A 15 -6.67 -1.71 11.02
CA PRO A 15 -6.42 -0.39 11.65
C PRO A 15 -4.94 -0.13 11.94
N GLU A 16 -4.20 -1.13 12.40
CA GLU A 16 -2.77 -0.94 12.65
C GLU A 16 -2.00 -0.73 11.36
N ALA A 17 -2.34 -1.49 10.31
CA ALA A 17 -1.70 -1.33 9.02
C ALA A 17 -1.96 0.06 8.44
N ALA A 18 -3.19 0.55 8.58
CA ALA A 18 -3.54 1.88 8.10
C ALA A 18 -2.77 2.96 8.84
N ARG A 19 -2.63 2.82 10.16
CA ARG A 19 -1.88 3.77 10.96
C ARG A 19 -0.41 3.82 10.56
N ARG A 20 0.19 2.65 10.36
CA ARG A 20 1.59 2.57 9.90
C ARG A 20 1.75 3.15 8.51
N ALA A 21 0.80 2.87 7.61
CA ALA A 21 0.86 3.37 6.25
C ALA A 21 0.78 4.89 6.22
N GLU A 22 -0.04 5.48 7.07
CA GLU A 22 -0.18 6.93 7.10
C GLU A 22 1.11 7.62 7.50
N SER A 23 1.82 7.08 8.48
CA SER A 23 3.05 7.70 8.95
C SER A 23 4.28 7.32 8.12
N GLY A 24 4.22 6.20 7.39
CA GLY A 24 5.33 5.72 6.58
C GLY A 24 5.11 5.86 5.10
N MET A 25 4.35 4.93 4.52
CA MET A 25 4.13 4.90 3.07
C MET A 25 3.46 6.18 2.58
N GLY A 26 2.53 6.73 3.36
CA GLY A 26 1.88 7.98 3.00
C GLY A 26 2.86 9.11 2.80
N GLN A 27 3.88 9.20 3.66
CA GLN A 27 4.89 10.24 3.53
C GLN A 27 5.76 10.02 2.29
N ILE A 28 6.11 8.78 2.01
CA ILE A 28 6.88 8.44 0.81
C ILE A 28 6.11 8.86 -0.44
N LEU A 29 4.83 8.53 -0.49
CA LEU A 29 4.00 8.82 -1.65
C LEU A 29 3.80 10.32 -1.84
N LYS A 30 3.55 11.04 -0.74
CA LYS A 30 3.32 12.49 -0.81
C LYS A 30 4.53 13.23 -1.33
N GLN A 31 5.72 12.70 -1.10
CA GLN A 31 6.96 13.33 -1.57
C GLN A 31 7.35 12.88 -2.97
N SER A 32 6.61 11.94 -3.55
CA SER A 32 6.93 11.41 -4.87
C SER A 32 6.44 12.37 -5.97
N PRO A 33 7.22 12.56 -7.03
CA PRO A 33 6.77 13.41 -8.14
C PRO A 33 5.46 12.90 -8.73
N GLY A 34 4.57 13.83 -9.05
CA GLY A 34 3.29 13.50 -9.67
C GLY A 34 2.22 12.99 -8.74
N PHE A 35 2.48 12.98 -7.45
CA PHE A 35 1.48 12.55 -6.46
C PHE A 35 0.27 13.48 -6.48
N VAL A 36 -0.94 12.90 -6.47
CA VAL A 36 -2.19 13.66 -6.44
C VAL A 36 -2.95 13.40 -5.13
N ALA A 37 -3.22 12.14 -4.82
CA ALA A 37 -4.01 11.79 -3.65
C ALA A 37 -3.74 10.36 -3.20
N TYR A 38 -4.03 10.10 -1.92
CA TYR A 38 -3.79 8.79 -1.32
C TYR A 38 -4.88 8.53 -0.29
N TYR A 39 -5.54 7.38 -0.43
CA TYR A 39 -6.61 6.95 0.46
C TYR A 39 -6.35 5.54 0.94
N VAL A 40 -6.64 5.30 2.21
CA VAL A 40 -6.56 3.97 2.81
C VAL A 40 -7.97 3.52 3.13
N PHE A 41 -8.29 2.26 2.89
CA PHE A 41 -9.61 1.75 3.18
C PHE A 41 -9.54 0.47 4.01
N ASP A 42 -10.59 0.26 4.79
CA ASP A 42 -10.80 -0.96 5.56
C ASP A 42 -12.07 -1.61 5.00
N GLY A 43 -11.91 -2.76 4.37
CA GLY A 43 -13.03 -3.48 3.76
C GLY A 43 -13.71 -4.48 4.69
N GLY A 44 -13.21 -4.61 5.93
CA GLY A 44 -13.74 -5.58 6.86
C GLY A 44 -13.12 -6.96 6.67
N ASN A 45 -13.24 -7.81 7.68
CA ASN A 45 -12.82 -9.20 7.63
C ASN A 45 -11.34 -9.39 7.23
N GLY A 46 -10.49 -8.47 7.69
CA GLY A 46 -9.07 -8.56 7.40
C GLY A 46 -8.68 -8.07 6.02
N VAL A 47 -9.61 -7.45 5.30
CA VAL A 47 -9.35 -6.90 3.98
C VAL A 47 -9.09 -5.40 4.13
N GLY A 48 -8.03 -4.94 3.52
CA GLY A 48 -7.71 -3.52 3.53
C GLY A 48 -6.86 -3.18 2.33
N GLY A 49 -6.58 -1.90 2.16
CA GLY A 49 -5.74 -1.49 1.07
C GLY A 49 -5.69 0.00 0.88
N SER A 50 -5.24 0.41 -0.28
CA SER A 50 -5.07 1.82 -0.58
C SER A 50 -5.37 2.11 -2.04
N VAL A 51 -5.74 3.37 -2.29
CA VAL A 51 -5.92 3.92 -3.62
C VAL A 51 -5.03 5.14 -3.71
N THR A 52 -4.15 5.17 -4.70
CA THR A 52 -3.26 6.29 -4.91
C THR A 52 -3.44 6.84 -6.32
N LEU A 53 -3.46 8.15 -6.44
CA LEU A 53 -3.61 8.82 -7.73
C LEU A 53 -2.33 9.56 -8.06
N PHE A 54 -1.87 9.38 -9.30
CA PHE A 54 -0.70 10.08 -9.84
C PHE A 54 -1.05 10.76 -11.14
N GLU A 55 -0.22 11.70 -11.53
CA GLU A 55 -0.43 12.43 -12.79
C GLU A 55 -0.30 11.50 -14.00
N ASP A 56 0.67 10.58 -13.95
CA ASP A 56 0.87 9.66 -15.07
C ASP A 56 1.44 8.33 -14.58
N ARG A 57 1.47 7.38 -15.50
CA ARG A 57 1.86 6.01 -15.21
C ARG A 57 3.34 5.89 -14.81
N GLY A 58 4.22 6.66 -15.47
CA GLY A 58 5.64 6.59 -15.17
C GLY A 58 5.94 7.00 -13.75
N LYS A 59 5.34 8.10 -13.32
CA LYS A 59 5.52 8.59 -11.95
C LYS A 59 4.91 7.63 -10.94
N ALA A 60 3.76 7.04 -11.28
CA ALA A 60 3.14 6.04 -10.42
C ALA A 60 4.03 4.83 -10.23
N ASN A 61 4.64 4.34 -11.31
CA ASN A 61 5.52 3.17 -11.24
C ASN A 61 6.75 3.43 -10.38
N ALA A 62 7.35 4.60 -10.52
CA ALA A 62 8.53 4.96 -9.72
C ALA A 62 8.19 5.01 -8.23
N ALA A 63 7.07 5.64 -7.89
CA ALA A 63 6.63 5.72 -6.50
C ALA A 63 6.23 4.34 -5.97
N ASN A 64 5.65 3.51 -6.83
CA ASN A 64 5.20 2.18 -6.45
C ASN A 64 6.34 1.29 -5.99
N GLU A 65 7.51 1.41 -6.59
CA GLU A 65 8.67 0.62 -6.17
C GLU A 65 9.07 0.97 -4.74
N LYS A 66 9.05 2.25 -4.40
CA LYS A 66 9.35 2.69 -3.04
C LYS A 66 8.31 2.20 -2.05
N ALA A 67 7.04 2.24 -2.44
CA ALA A 67 5.96 1.78 -1.60
C ALA A 67 6.06 0.29 -1.32
N LEU A 68 6.39 -0.50 -2.34
CA LEU A 68 6.55 -1.94 -2.17
C LEU A 68 7.69 -2.28 -1.23
N ALA A 69 8.80 -1.54 -1.31
CA ALA A 69 9.93 -1.76 -0.40
C ALA A 69 9.50 -1.47 1.04
N TRP A 70 8.74 -0.40 1.25
CA TRP A 70 8.25 -0.07 2.57
C TRP A 70 7.32 -1.16 3.12
N ILE A 71 6.41 -1.67 2.28
CA ILE A 71 5.47 -2.71 2.69
C ILE A 71 6.21 -3.97 3.14
N ARG A 72 7.23 -4.37 2.39
CA ARG A 72 8.01 -5.56 2.73
C ARG A 72 8.71 -5.41 4.07
N GLY A 73 9.16 -4.20 4.40
CA GLY A 73 9.86 -3.97 5.64
C GLY A 73 8.98 -3.66 6.82
N SER A 74 7.77 -3.11 6.59
CA SER A 74 6.99 -2.52 7.67
C SER A 74 5.65 -3.19 7.92
N LEU A 75 5.09 -3.90 6.95
CA LEU A 75 3.77 -4.52 7.10
C LEU A 75 3.79 -6.04 7.06
N ILE A 76 4.94 -6.64 6.84
CA ILE A 76 5.02 -8.08 6.62
C ILE A 76 4.48 -8.87 7.82
N ASP A 77 4.65 -8.35 9.04
CA ASP A 77 4.18 -9.02 10.24
C ASP A 77 2.66 -8.98 10.38
N LEU A 78 1.99 -8.08 9.67
CA LEU A 78 0.52 -7.97 9.72
C LEU A 78 -0.16 -8.69 8.57
N ILE A 79 0.58 -9.13 7.56
CA ILE A 79 0.03 -9.85 6.43
C ILE A 79 0.21 -11.33 6.67
N GLU A 80 -0.88 -12.02 7.01
CA GLU A 80 -0.81 -13.44 7.36
C GLU A 80 -0.52 -14.31 6.16
N ARG A 81 -1.07 -13.94 5.00
CA ARG A 81 -0.85 -14.71 3.80
C ARG A 81 0.34 -14.18 3.06
N ARG A 82 1.32 -15.03 2.98
CA ARG A 82 2.49 -14.74 2.17
C ARG A 82 2.20 -15.26 0.78
N SER A 83 2.54 -14.58 -0.11
CA SER A 83 2.33 -15.08 -1.43
C SER A 83 3.15 -16.31 -1.69
N ARG A 84 3.03 -17.02 -1.22
CA ARG A 84 3.43 -18.07 -1.24
C ARG A 84 3.21 -18.81 -2.08
N ASP A 85 2.97 -18.50 -1.39
CA ASP A 85 2.78 -18.90 -1.66
C ASP A 85 2.85 -19.35 -2.34
N ASN A 86 2.91 -19.53 -2.41
CA ASN A 86 2.88 -19.79 -2.87
C ASN A 86 3.37 -20.36 -3.41
N ARG A 87 3.58 -20.67 -3.59
CA ARG A 87 4.01 -21.16 -3.78
C ARG A 87 4.09 -21.87 -4.10
N ARG A 88 4.11 -22.24 -4.28
CA ARG A 88 4.00 -22.90 -4.25
C ARG A 88 4.24 -23.24 -4.69
#